data_bc90a9c580b8c19d03f64f844e258a4e
#
_entry.id   bc90a9c580b8c19d03f64f844e258a4e
#
_cell.length_a   1.000
_cell.length_b   1.000
_cell.length_c   1.000
_cell.angle_alpha   90.00
_cell.angle_beta   90.00
_cell.angle_gamma   90.00
#
_symmetry.space_group_name_H-M   'P 1'
#
loop_
_entity.id
_entity.type
_entity.pdbx_description
1 polymer ?
#
loop_
_entity_poly.entity_id
_entity_poly.type
_entity_poly.pdbx_seq_one_letter_code
_entity_poly.pdbx_strand_id
1 'polypeptide(L)'
;MTPTTDVVVIGGGLIGCSTALHLARRGVTVRVIEKDYVARHASGVNAGGVRTLGRALPELPLSIAAKRLWRTLPDLVGSDGGFKAVGQIRVAENEAQLERLRTRSRTVAALGLDYLERVIEVDELYDRLPALAPHCVGGLLVEDDGYALPYPTTLAFQRQAERCGALIHQGVTAAIPTYAQGQWTVRTSDGMCRRASTLVNTAGAWGGRLATALGDAVPLQPNGSMLMVTARMAPFVGPVVGSAGRSLSFKQFPNGTVLIGGGHRAAVDLDTNGTSLALEGLARAARTAIDLFPVMRTARAVRFWSGIEGFLPDGLPVIGPSRGSPSAFHAFGFSAHGFQLGPIVGQLLAELICEGRASLPIEAFRVDRFGEASTYETRRATVPPGMSGAAA
;
A
#
# COMPACT_ATOMS: atom_id res chain seq x y z
N MET A 1 -17.96 -21.31 27.20
CA MET A 1 -17.23 -20.06 27.56
C MET A 1 -16.93 -19.29 26.29
N THR A 2 -17.16 -17.98 26.26
CA THR A 2 -16.76 -17.12 25.12
C THR A 2 -15.24 -17.11 25.03
N PRO A 3 -14.63 -17.48 23.88
CA PRO A 3 -13.17 -17.49 23.78
C PRO A 3 -12.62 -16.07 23.89
N THR A 4 -11.81 -15.84 24.93
CA THR A 4 -11.07 -14.59 25.12
C THR A 4 -9.70 -14.67 24.44
N THR A 5 -9.22 -13.54 23.94
CA THR A 5 -7.89 -13.37 23.35
C THR A 5 -7.35 -12.01 23.78
N ASP A 6 -6.05 -11.76 23.67
CA ASP A 6 -5.51 -10.45 24.00
C ASP A 6 -5.88 -9.41 22.94
N VAL A 7 -5.79 -9.78 21.66
CA VAL A 7 -6.00 -8.88 20.54
C VAL A 7 -6.94 -9.48 19.50
N VAL A 8 -7.96 -8.71 19.08
CA VAL A 8 -8.74 -8.97 17.86
C VAL A 8 -8.33 -7.98 16.78
N VAL A 9 -7.99 -8.50 15.60
CA VAL A 9 -7.65 -7.74 14.39
C VAL A 9 -8.79 -7.87 13.39
N ILE A 10 -9.33 -6.76 12.90
CA ILE A 10 -10.39 -6.74 11.88
C ILE A 10 -9.74 -6.40 10.52
N GLY A 11 -9.75 -7.37 9.61
CA GLY A 11 -9.16 -7.31 8.27
C GLY A 11 -7.94 -8.21 8.13
N GLY A 12 -8.04 -9.25 7.28
CA GLY A 12 -6.99 -10.23 6.96
C GLY A 12 -6.14 -9.85 5.73
N GLY A 13 -5.96 -8.56 5.46
CA GLY A 13 -4.99 -8.09 4.47
C GLY A 13 -3.56 -8.22 4.97
N LEU A 14 -2.58 -7.77 4.16
CA LEU A 14 -1.16 -7.84 4.51
C LEU A 14 -0.86 -7.17 5.86
N ILE A 15 -1.47 -6.01 6.12
CA ILE A 15 -1.28 -5.27 7.38
C ILE A 15 -1.77 -6.11 8.56
N GLY A 16 -2.98 -6.68 8.48
CA GLY A 16 -3.56 -7.50 9.56
C GLY A 16 -2.77 -8.78 9.80
N CYS A 17 -2.36 -9.48 8.74
CA CYS A 17 -1.53 -10.68 8.86
C CYS A 17 -0.14 -10.37 9.42
N SER A 18 0.47 -9.25 9.02
CA SER A 18 1.76 -8.78 9.56
C SER A 18 1.63 -8.40 11.04
N THR A 19 0.57 -7.68 11.42
CA THR A 19 0.28 -7.34 12.82
C THR A 19 0.12 -8.60 13.67
N ALA A 20 -0.69 -9.55 13.19
CA ALA A 20 -0.91 -10.83 13.89
C ALA A 20 0.39 -11.62 14.06
N LEU A 21 1.25 -11.65 13.03
CA LEU A 21 2.56 -12.32 13.11
C LEU A 21 3.44 -11.68 14.19
N HIS A 22 3.60 -10.36 14.18
CA HIS A 22 4.47 -9.67 15.11
C HIS A 22 3.97 -9.72 16.56
N LEU A 23 2.65 -9.74 16.77
CA LEU A 23 2.03 -9.94 18.09
C LEU A 23 2.23 -11.38 18.57
N ALA A 24 1.92 -12.38 17.74
CA ALA A 24 2.08 -13.79 18.09
C ALA A 24 3.53 -14.15 18.43
N ARG A 25 4.52 -13.58 17.72
CA ARG A 25 5.95 -13.72 18.04
C ARG A 25 6.33 -13.14 19.40
N ARG A 26 5.52 -12.21 19.95
CA ARG A 26 5.69 -11.65 21.31
C ARG A 26 4.88 -12.41 22.38
N GLY A 27 4.29 -13.55 22.01
CA GLY A 27 3.49 -14.37 22.92
C GLY A 27 2.07 -13.85 23.16
N VAL A 28 1.62 -12.86 22.41
CA VAL A 28 0.26 -12.29 22.49
C VAL A 28 -0.72 -13.21 21.74
N THR A 29 -1.85 -13.53 22.36
CA THR A 29 -2.90 -14.31 21.71
C THR A 29 -3.69 -13.41 20.75
N VAL A 30 -3.77 -13.78 19.46
CA VAL A 30 -4.35 -12.96 18.40
C VAL A 30 -5.39 -13.71 17.61
N ARG A 31 -6.52 -13.03 17.33
CA ARG A 31 -7.53 -13.47 16.36
C ARG A 31 -7.68 -12.44 15.26
N VAL A 32 -7.57 -12.87 14.00
CA VAL A 32 -7.89 -12.06 12.82
C VAL A 32 -9.26 -12.46 12.30
N ILE A 33 -10.10 -11.47 12.03
CA ILE A 33 -11.43 -11.66 11.43
C ILE A 33 -11.38 -11.07 10.03
N GLU A 34 -11.53 -11.92 9.01
CA GLU A 34 -11.54 -11.55 7.60
C GLU A 34 -12.90 -11.90 7.00
N LYS A 35 -13.57 -10.90 6.39
CA LYS A 35 -14.92 -11.06 5.84
C LYS A 35 -14.98 -11.97 4.61
N ASP A 36 -13.92 -11.95 3.80
CA ASP A 36 -13.79 -12.79 2.61
C ASP A 36 -12.68 -13.85 2.85
N TYR A 37 -11.66 -13.88 2.03
CA TYR A 37 -10.44 -14.65 2.24
C TYR A 37 -9.23 -13.72 2.28
N VAL A 38 -8.18 -14.17 2.94
CA VAL A 38 -6.93 -13.41 3.06
C VAL A 38 -6.41 -13.03 1.67
N ALA A 39 -6.00 -11.77 1.51
CA ALA A 39 -5.53 -11.21 0.26
C ALA A 39 -6.61 -11.03 -0.85
N ARG A 40 -7.90 -11.10 -0.54
CA ARG A 40 -8.97 -10.93 -1.54
C ARG A 40 -8.95 -9.57 -2.22
N HIS A 41 -8.70 -8.50 -1.45
CA HIS A 41 -8.76 -7.11 -1.90
C HIS A 41 -7.36 -6.54 -2.16
N ALA A 42 -7.11 -5.25 -1.87
CA ALA A 42 -5.88 -4.52 -2.16
C ALA A 42 -4.58 -5.33 -1.97
N SER A 43 -4.48 -6.08 -0.87
CA SER A 43 -3.27 -6.81 -0.51
C SER A 43 -2.88 -7.94 -1.47
N GLY A 44 -3.83 -8.50 -2.22
CA GLY A 44 -3.54 -9.62 -3.14
C GLY A 44 -3.58 -9.24 -4.61
N VAL A 45 -4.15 -8.07 -4.97
CA VAL A 45 -4.45 -7.71 -6.36
C VAL A 45 -3.74 -6.44 -6.83
N ASN A 46 -2.91 -5.83 -5.98
CA ASN A 46 -2.14 -4.62 -6.30
C ASN A 46 -1.01 -4.89 -7.31
N ALA A 47 -0.33 -3.83 -7.74
CA ALA A 47 0.76 -3.93 -8.70
C ALA A 47 2.06 -4.57 -8.13
N GLY A 48 2.15 -4.83 -6.84
CA GLY A 48 3.32 -5.44 -6.22
C GLY A 48 4.53 -4.51 -6.11
N GLY A 49 4.37 -3.21 -6.17
CA GLY A 49 5.50 -2.28 -6.05
C GLY A 49 6.11 -2.30 -4.65
N VAL A 50 7.41 -2.58 -4.57
CA VAL A 50 8.24 -2.45 -3.37
C VAL A 50 9.19 -1.28 -3.63
N ARG A 51 8.73 -0.07 -3.30
CA ARG A 51 9.43 1.15 -3.69
C ARG A 51 9.51 2.18 -2.56
N THR A 52 10.62 2.89 -2.50
CA THR A 52 10.81 4.10 -1.70
C THR A 52 10.81 5.36 -2.58
N LEU A 53 11.14 5.21 -3.86
CA LEU A 53 11.17 6.30 -4.83
C LEU A 53 9.86 7.10 -4.84
N GLY A 54 9.97 8.40 -4.55
CA GLY A 54 8.86 9.36 -4.61
C GLY A 54 7.81 9.20 -3.51
N ARG A 55 8.13 8.57 -2.36
CA ARG A 55 7.27 8.55 -1.17
C ARG A 55 7.16 9.95 -0.56
N ALA A 56 6.05 10.22 0.13
CA ALA A 56 5.93 11.41 0.93
C ALA A 56 7.05 11.46 2.00
N LEU A 57 7.58 12.64 2.30
CA LEU A 57 8.72 12.76 3.22
C LEU A 57 8.47 12.10 4.58
N PRO A 58 7.27 12.22 5.21
CA PRO A 58 6.99 11.52 6.46
C PRO A 58 7.00 9.99 6.35
N GLU A 59 6.75 9.42 5.16
CA GLU A 59 6.76 7.97 4.95
C GLU A 59 8.17 7.40 4.78
N LEU A 60 9.18 8.23 4.46
CA LEU A 60 10.53 7.74 4.16
C LEU A 60 11.14 6.88 5.27
N PRO A 61 11.07 7.23 6.56
CA PRO A 61 11.61 6.37 7.62
C PRO A 61 10.97 4.99 7.64
N LEU A 62 9.65 4.91 7.49
CA LEU A 62 8.91 3.65 7.43
C LEU A 62 9.26 2.86 6.17
N SER A 63 9.34 3.55 5.03
CA SER A 63 9.62 2.95 3.74
C SER A 63 11.02 2.33 3.67
N ILE A 64 12.02 3.02 4.22
CA ILE A 64 13.40 2.53 4.33
C ILE A 64 13.46 1.29 5.23
N ALA A 65 12.82 1.34 6.39
CA ALA A 65 12.76 0.22 7.32
C ALA A 65 12.00 -0.97 6.71
N ALA A 66 10.88 -0.74 6.03
CA ALA A 66 10.15 -1.77 5.31
C ALA A 66 11.03 -2.45 4.26
N LYS A 67 11.81 -1.69 3.50
CA LYS A 67 12.71 -2.23 2.47
C LYS A 67 13.79 -3.15 3.06
N ARG A 68 14.29 -2.87 4.26
CA ARG A 68 15.18 -3.79 5.00
C ARG A 68 14.48 -5.11 5.31
N LEU A 69 13.21 -5.08 5.75
CA LEU A 69 12.41 -6.29 5.98
C LEU A 69 12.12 -7.06 4.68
N TRP A 70 11.91 -6.37 3.55
CA TRP A 70 11.73 -7.03 2.26
C TRP A 70 12.98 -7.82 1.83
N ARG A 71 14.19 -7.34 2.12
CA ARG A 71 15.44 -8.06 1.83
C ARG A 71 15.62 -9.31 2.68
N THR A 72 15.12 -9.30 3.90
CA THR A 72 15.18 -10.43 4.85
C THR A 72 13.81 -11.13 5.01
N LEU A 73 12.92 -10.99 4.02
CA LEU A 73 11.59 -11.55 4.06
C LEU A 73 11.57 -13.09 4.27
N PRO A 74 12.50 -13.88 3.69
CA PRO A 74 12.60 -15.31 3.97
C PRO A 74 12.77 -15.64 5.46
N ASP A 75 13.56 -14.84 6.19
CA ASP A 75 13.77 -15.03 7.64
C ASP A 75 12.52 -14.70 8.45
N LEU A 76 11.70 -13.76 7.93
CA LEU A 76 10.49 -13.32 8.60
C LEU A 76 9.32 -14.27 8.37
N VAL A 77 9.08 -14.70 7.13
CA VAL A 77 7.88 -15.43 6.72
C VAL A 77 8.14 -16.74 5.96
N GLY A 78 9.40 -17.17 5.83
CA GLY A 78 9.78 -18.39 5.13
C GLY A 78 9.59 -18.35 3.61
N SER A 79 9.51 -17.14 3.03
CA SER A 79 9.30 -16.93 1.59
C SER A 79 9.86 -15.57 1.18
N ASP A 80 10.45 -15.47 -0.01
CA ASP A 80 10.89 -14.21 -0.60
C ASP A 80 9.72 -13.38 -1.18
N GLY A 81 8.48 -13.93 -1.20
CA GLY A 81 7.32 -13.29 -1.81
C GLY A 81 7.48 -13.00 -3.30
N GLY A 82 8.49 -13.57 -3.96
CA GLY A 82 8.89 -13.24 -5.32
C GLY A 82 9.50 -11.83 -5.44
N PHE A 83 10.10 -11.32 -4.38
CA PHE A 83 10.74 -10.00 -4.39
C PHE A 83 11.94 -9.95 -5.33
N LYS A 84 11.96 -8.93 -6.18
CA LYS A 84 13.02 -8.63 -7.12
C LYS A 84 13.42 -7.16 -6.98
N ALA A 85 14.63 -6.91 -6.49
CA ALA A 85 15.25 -5.59 -6.47
C ALA A 85 15.85 -5.30 -7.86
N VAL A 86 15.03 -4.81 -8.77
CA VAL A 86 15.39 -4.55 -10.18
C VAL A 86 15.66 -3.08 -10.46
N GLY A 87 15.58 -2.24 -9.44
CA GLY A 87 15.57 -0.79 -9.57
C GLY A 87 14.20 -0.23 -9.96
N GLN A 88 14.02 1.04 -9.64
CA GLN A 88 12.88 1.83 -10.14
C GLN A 88 13.37 3.16 -10.69
N ILE A 89 12.87 3.51 -11.88
CA ILE A 89 13.17 4.76 -12.57
C ILE A 89 11.87 5.55 -12.75
N ARG A 90 11.91 6.84 -12.40
CA ARG A 90 10.88 7.80 -12.78
C ARG A 90 11.43 8.65 -13.92
N VAL A 91 10.91 8.45 -15.12
CA VAL A 91 11.40 9.08 -16.36
C VAL A 91 10.86 10.51 -16.50
N ALA A 92 11.71 11.44 -16.92
CA ALA A 92 11.37 12.80 -17.32
C ALA A 92 11.34 12.92 -18.85
N GLU A 93 10.24 13.47 -19.40
CA GLU A 93 10.01 13.65 -20.84
C GLU A 93 10.41 15.05 -21.31
N ASN A 94 10.75 15.95 -20.41
CA ASN A 94 11.25 17.29 -20.69
C ASN A 94 12.03 17.86 -19.50
N GLU A 95 12.77 18.97 -19.74
CA GLU A 95 13.64 19.58 -18.75
C GLU A 95 12.89 20.07 -17.50
N ALA A 96 11.67 20.59 -17.65
CA ALA A 96 10.88 21.03 -16.51
C ALA A 96 10.51 19.88 -15.57
N GLN A 97 10.27 18.68 -16.12
CA GLN A 97 10.07 17.47 -15.31
C GLN A 97 11.38 17.03 -14.64
N LEU A 98 12.51 17.06 -15.37
CA LEU A 98 13.81 16.68 -14.82
C LEU A 98 14.23 17.60 -13.67
N GLU A 99 14.01 18.93 -13.79
CA GLU A 99 14.32 19.87 -12.71
C GLU A 99 13.46 19.63 -11.45
N ARG A 100 12.20 19.23 -11.62
CA ARG A 100 11.40 18.77 -10.45
C ARG A 100 12.01 17.53 -9.79
N LEU A 101 12.52 16.60 -10.58
CA LEU A 101 13.19 15.40 -10.04
C LEU A 101 14.52 15.76 -9.34
N ARG A 102 15.31 16.70 -9.90
CA ARG A 102 16.53 17.24 -9.27
C ARG A 102 16.22 17.93 -7.93
N THR A 103 15.15 18.73 -7.90
CA THR A 103 14.69 19.38 -6.66
C THR A 103 14.27 18.34 -5.62
N ARG A 104 13.53 17.31 -6.04
CA ARG A 104 13.16 16.20 -5.16
C ARG A 104 14.38 15.47 -4.61
N SER A 105 15.36 15.13 -5.44
CA SER A 105 16.62 14.50 -5.05
C SER A 105 17.35 15.30 -3.97
N ARG A 106 17.51 16.62 -4.19
CA ARG A 106 18.11 17.53 -3.21
C ARG A 106 17.35 17.57 -1.89
N THR A 107 16.01 17.64 -1.95
CA THR A 107 15.16 17.64 -0.74
C THR A 107 15.34 16.37 0.08
N VAL A 108 15.36 15.22 -0.57
CA VAL A 108 15.56 13.92 0.11
C VAL A 108 16.96 13.81 0.69
N ALA A 109 17.99 14.21 -0.04
CA ALA A 109 19.37 14.19 0.41
C ALA A 109 19.58 15.09 1.66
N ALA A 110 18.90 16.24 1.71
CA ALA A 110 18.95 17.15 2.86
C ALA A 110 18.36 16.59 4.17
N LEU A 111 17.58 15.49 4.10
CA LEU A 111 17.07 14.82 5.30
C LEU A 111 18.13 14.00 6.04
N GLY A 112 19.28 13.73 5.43
CA GLY A 112 20.38 12.95 6.05
C GLY A 112 20.01 11.49 6.34
N LEU A 113 19.02 10.94 5.67
CA LEU A 113 18.61 9.54 5.79
C LEU A 113 19.59 8.63 5.01
N ASP A 114 19.75 7.38 5.46
CA ASP A 114 20.46 6.33 4.71
C ASP A 114 19.64 5.90 3.47
N TYR A 115 19.42 6.88 2.57
CA TYR A 115 18.59 6.71 1.37
C TYR A 115 18.86 7.83 0.37
N LEU A 116 18.94 7.48 -0.91
CA LEU A 116 19.13 8.42 -2.01
C LEU A 116 18.13 8.16 -3.14
N GLU A 117 17.58 9.22 -3.68
CA GLU A 117 16.92 9.26 -4.98
C GLU A 117 17.91 9.93 -5.96
N ARG A 118 18.59 9.13 -6.78
CA ARG A 118 19.67 9.62 -7.66
C ARG A 118 19.11 10.08 -9.00
N VAL A 119 19.46 11.29 -9.39
CA VAL A 119 19.19 11.78 -10.76
C VAL A 119 20.09 11.02 -11.73
N ILE A 120 19.52 10.57 -12.83
CA ILE A 120 20.26 10.00 -13.98
C ILE A 120 20.04 10.87 -15.20
N GLU A 121 21.12 11.17 -15.90
CA GLU A 121 21.11 11.94 -17.12
C GLU A 121 20.77 11.05 -18.34
N VAL A 122 20.64 11.65 -19.50
CA VAL A 122 20.08 11.01 -20.70
C VAL A 122 20.83 9.76 -21.12
N ASP A 123 22.16 9.75 -21.09
CA ASP A 123 22.97 8.61 -21.52
C ASP A 123 22.72 7.39 -20.64
N GLU A 124 22.84 7.55 -19.32
CA GLU A 124 22.54 6.47 -18.37
C GLU A 124 21.08 6.01 -18.45
N LEU A 125 20.14 6.93 -18.70
CA LEU A 125 18.72 6.57 -18.85
C LEU A 125 18.55 5.59 -20.02
N TYR A 126 19.14 5.86 -21.18
CA TYR A 126 19.01 4.98 -22.35
C TYR A 126 19.85 3.69 -22.25
N ASP A 127 20.96 3.73 -21.54
CA ASP A 127 21.69 2.49 -21.21
C ASP A 127 20.84 1.52 -20.39
N ARG A 128 20.04 2.05 -19.44
CA ARG A 128 19.15 1.25 -18.60
C ARG A 128 17.83 0.90 -19.26
N LEU A 129 17.34 1.74 -20.16
CA LEU A 129 16.05 1.63 -20.84
C LEU A 129 16.21 1.81 -22.37
N PRO A 130 16.91 0.89 -23.05
CA PRO A 130 17.21 1.06 -24.49
C PRO A 130 15.97 1.07 -25.39
N ALA A 131 14.83 0.54 -24.93
CA ALA A 131 13.58 0.55 -25.67
C ALA A 131 12.72 1.81 -25.41
N LEU A 132 13.22 2.76 -24.61
CA LEU A 132 12.52 4.00 -24.28
C LEU A 132 12.43 4.92 -25.52
N ALA A 133 11.34 5.67 -25.65
CA ALA A 133 11.16 6.65 -26.72
C ALA A 133 12.22 7.77 -26.64
N PRO A 134 12.74 8.25 -27.77
CA PRO A 134 13.95 9.10 -27.83
C PRO A 134 13.79 10.53 -27.34
N HIS A 135 12.61 10.92 -26.86
CA HIS A 135 12.33 12.27 -26.36
C HIS A 135 12.54 12.46 -24.85
N CYS A 136 12.93 11.39 -24.13
CA CYS A 136 13.15 11.46 -22.69
C CYS A 136 14.52 12.06 -22.38
N VAL A 137 14.59 12.93 -21.35
CA VAL A 137 15.77 13.76 -21.07
C VAL A 137 16.54 13.37 -19.82
N GLY A 138 16.04 12.41 -19.03
CA GLY A 138 16.67 11.95 -17.81
C GLY A 138 15.66 11.29 -16.87
N GLY A 139 16.03 11.06 -15.63
CA GLY A 139 15.14 10.43 -14.66
C GLY A 139 15.64 10.49 -13.22
N LEU A 140 14.87 9.89 -12.34
CA LEU A 140 15.20 9.68 -10.93
C LEU A 140 15.20 8.18 -10.64
N LEU A 141 16.28 7.67 -10.07
CA LEU A 141 16.54 6.25 -9.86
C LEU A 141 16.71 5.92 -8.39
N VAL A 142 16.13 4.79 -7.99
CA VAL A 142 16.48 4.06 -6.76
C VAL A 142 16.84 2.63 -7.15
N GLU A 143 18.08 2.25 -6.94
CA GLU A 143 18.69 1.00 -7.44
C GLU A 143 18.06 -0.25 -6.82
N ASP A 144 17.66 -0.18 -5.56
CA ASP A 144 17.20 -1.30 -4.76
C ASP A 144 15.69 -1.33 -4.50
N ASP A 145 14.94 -0.48 -5.20
CA ASP A 145 13.50 -0.60 -5.35
C ASP A 145 13.16 -1.74 -6.32
N GLY A 146 11.91 -2.17 -6.34
CA GLY A 146 11.51 -3.24 -7.22
C GLY A 146 10.06 -3.66 -7.05
N TYR A 147 9.82 -4.96 -7.15
CA TYR A 147 8.48 -5.52 -7.01
C TYR A 147 8.50 -6.90 -6.34
N ALA A 148 7.33 -7.29 -5.83
CA ALA A 148 7.07 -8.64 -5.34
C ALA A 148 5.69 -9.13 -5.84
N LEU A 149 5.33 -10.36 -5.51
CA LEU A 149 4.04 -10.96 -5.86
C LEU A 149 3.04 -10.76 -4.70
N PRO A 150 1.99 -9.94 -4.86
CA PRO A 150 1.15 -9.52 -3.74
C PRO A 150 0.44 -10.66 -3.03
N TYR A 151 -0.22 -11.53 -3.79
CA TYR A 151 -0.99 -12.64 -3.23
C TYR A 151 -0.12 -13.66 -2.48
N PRO A 152 0.96 -14.23 -3.08
CA PRO A 152 1.86 -15.13 -2.37
C PRO A 152 2.50 -14.51 -1.13
N THR A 153 2.88 -13.23 -1.20
CA THR A 153 3.45 -12.51 -0.06
C THR A 153 2.47 -12.44 1.11
N THR A 154 1.23 -12.02 0.85
CA THR A 154 0.22 -11.89 1.91
C THR A 154 -0.10 -13.25 2.54
N LEU A 155 -0.17 -14.33 1.73
CA LEU A 155 -0.34 -15.69 2.23
C LEU A 155 0.87 -16.18 3.05
N ALA A 156 2.10 -15.75 2.72
CA ALA A 156 3.28 -16.09 3.52
C ALA A 156 3.19 -15.47 4.93
N PHE A 157 2.75 -14.22 5.05
CA PHE A 157 2.47 -13.58 6.34
C PHE A 157 1.36 -14.29 7.10
N GLN A 158 0.25 -14.65 6.43
CA GLN A 158 -0.82 -15.44 7.05
C GLN A 158 -0.28 -16.74 7.65
N ARG A 159 0.35 -17.59 6.82
CA ARG A 159 0.85 -18.91 7.24
C ARG A 159 1.84 -18.80 8.40
N GLN A 160 2.69 -17.79 8.37
CA GLN A 160 3.67 -17.60 9.43
C GLN A 160 3.01 -17.10 10.72
N ALA A 161 2.00 -16.23 10.65
CA ALA A 161 1.21 -15.81 11.80
C ALA A 161 0.51 -17.03 12.45
N GLU A 162 -0.11 -17.90 11.64
CA GLU A 162 -0.75 -19.13 12.09
C GLU A 162 0.25 -20.10 12.75
N ARG A 163 1.46 -20.27 12.18
CA ARG A 163 2.54 -21.08 12.79
C ARG A 163 3.00 -20.52 14.14
N CYS A 164 2.92 -19.22 14.34
CA CYS A 164 3.21 -18.57 15.61
C CYS A 164 2.02 -18.57 16.59
N GLY A 165 0.88 -19.19 16.24
CA GLY A 165 -0.28 -19.34 17.10
C GLY A 165 -1.42 -18.34 16.89
N ALA A 166 -1.34 -17.44 15.90
CA ALA A 166 -2.46 -16.59 15.56
C ALA A 166 -3.60 -17.40 14.93
N LEU A 167 -4.85 -17.05 15.24
CA LEU A 167 -6.04 -17.69 14.68
C LEU A 167 -6.66 -16.77 13.63
N ILE A 168 -6.76 -17.21 12.38
CA ILE A 168 -7.30 -16.42 11.27
C ILE A 168 -8.62 -17.02 10.79
N HIS A 169 -9.70 -16.27 11.00
CA HIS A 169 -11.06 -16.66 10.61
C HIS A 169 -11.42 -15.95 9.30
N GLN A 170 -11.57 -16.70 8.24
CA GLN A 170 -11.93 -16.23 6.90
C GLN A 170 -13.41 -16.50 6.61
N GLY A 171 -14.03 -15.69 5.73
CA GLY A 171 -15.46 -15.80 5.42
C GLY A 171 -16.36 -15.33 6.58
N VAL A 172 -15.80 -14.54 7.50
CA VAL A 172 -16.48 -14.13 8.74
C VAL A 172 -16.50 -12.61 8.85
N THR A 173 -17.69 -12.03 8.77
CA THR A 173 -17.88 -10.58 8.91
C THR A 173 -18.00 -10.19 10.38
N ALA A 174 -17.26 -9.19 10.82
CA ALA A 174 -17.38 -8.56 12.12
C ALA A 174 -18.50 -7.52 12.11
N ALA A 175 -19.41 -7.59 13.08
CA ALA A 175 -20.28 -6.47 13.40
C ALA A 175 -19.47 -5.34 14.08
N ILE A 176 -20.07 -4.15 14.22
CA ILE A 176 -19.45 -3.03 14.95
C ILE A 176 -19.11 -3.50 16.37
N PRO A 177 -17.83 -3.43 16.77
CA PRO A 177 -17.40 -3.82 18.11
C PRO A 177 -17.98 -2.92 19.20
N THR A 178 -18.19 -3.48 20.38
CA THR A 178 -18.60 -2.73 21.57
C THR A 178 -17.56 -2.88 22.67
N TYR A 179 -17.30 -1.79 23.41
CA TYR A 179 -16.39 -1.76 24.52
C TYR A 179 -17.15 -1.63 25.84
N ALA A 180 -16.94 -2.55 26.75
CA ALA A 180 -17.54 -2.53 28.09
C ALA A 180 -16.67 -3.28 29.09
N GLN A 181 -16.60 -2.79 30.33
CA GLN A 181 -15.87 -3.45 31.43
C GLN A 181 -14.39 -3.77 31.06
N GLY A 182 -13.71 -2.87 30.35
CA GLY A 182 -12.31 -3.06 29.99
C GLY A 182 -12.07 -4.02 28.80
N GLN A 183 -13.13 -4.49 28.13
CA GLN A 183 -13.01 -5.46 27.03
C GLN A 183 -13.80 -5.06 25.79
N TRP A 184 -13.25 -5.36 24.65
CA TRP A 184 -13.90 -5.36 23.36
C TRP A 184 -14.72 -6.63 23.15
N THR A 185 -15.90 -6.51 22.61
CA THR A 185 -16.74 -7.61 22.17
C THR A 185 -17.03 -7.46 20.68
N VAL A 186 -16.63 -8.44 19.90
CA VAL A 186 -16.84 -8.54 18.46
C VAL A 186 -17.81 -9.68 18.16
N ARG A 187 -19.03 -9.36 17.74
CA ARG A 187 -19.96 -10.36 17.20
C ARG A 187 -19.66 -10.60 15.73
N THR A 188 -19.78 -11.82 15.30
CA THR A 188 -19.41 -12.22 13.93
C THR A 188 -20.52 -13.01 13.26
N SER A 189 -20.52 -13.03 11.90
CA SER A 189 -21.58 -13.63 11.08
C SER A 189 -21.72 -15.14 11.26
N ASP A 190 -20.73 -15.83 11.82
CA ASP A 190 -20.79 -17.23 12.23
C ASP A 190 -21.53 -17.47 13.56
N GLY A 191 -22.18 -16.44 14.11
CA GLY A 191 -22.90 -16.48 15.37
C GLY A 191 -22.02 -16.43 16.62
N MET A 192 -20.71 -16.36 16.46
CA MET A 192 -19.77 -16.32 17.57
C MET A 192 -19.65 -14.92 18.17
N CYS A 193 -19.29 -14.89 19.45
CA CYS A 193 -18.92 -13.67 20.17
C CYS A 193 -17.47 -13.81 20.61
N ARG A 194 -16.60 -12.89 20.22
CA ARG A 194 -15.16 -12.90 20.53
C ARG A 194 -14.83 -11.70 21.42
N ARG A 195 -14.10 -11.94 22.50
CA ARG A 195 -13.70 -10.91 23.46
C ARG A 195 -12.20 -10.68 23.41
N ALA A 196 -11.77 -9.43 23.54
CA ALA A 196 -10.36 -9.05 23.58
C ALA A 196 -10.13 -7.81 24.43
N SER A 197 -8.95 -7.66 25.01
CA SER A 197 -8.53 -6.42 25.66
C SER A 197 -8.19 -5.32 24.67
N THR A 198 -7.75 -5.70 23.46
CA THR A 198 -7.31 -4.75 22.41
C THR A 198 -7.99 -5.06 21.08
N LEU A 199 -8.37 -4.00 20.36
CA LEU A 199 -8.94 -4.04 19.01
C LEU A 199 -8.00 -3.38 18.01
N VAL A 200 -7.78 -4.01 16.85
CA VAL A 200 -7.00 -3.43 15.76
C VAL A 200 -7.83 -3.36 14.49
N ASN A 201 -7.98 -2.16 13.93
CA ASN A 201 -8.65 -1.91 12.67
C ASN A 201 -7.63 -1.90 11.51
N THR A 202 -7.57 -2.97 10.75
CA THR A 202 -6.80 -3.10 9.51
C THR A 202 -7.72 -3.39 8.31
N ALA A 203 -8.97 -2.88 8.37
CA ALA A 203 -10.03 -3.20 7.42
C ALA A 203 -9.91 -2.48 6.06
N GLY A 204 -8.73 -1.95 5.71
CA GLY A 204 -8.42 -1.36 4.41
C GLY A 204 -9.42 -0.26 4.00
N ALA A 205 -10.10 -0.42 2.86
CA ALA A 205 -11.10 0.54 2.38
C ALA A 205 -12.34 0.65 3.28
N TRP A 206 -12.65 -0.38 4.07
CA TRP A 206 -13.75 -0.39 5.05
C TRP A 206 -13.32 0.21 6.40
N GLY A 207 -12.02 0.47 6.58
CA GLY A 207 -11.44 0.96 7.82
C GLY A 207 -12.02 2.28 8.31
N GLY A 208 -12.43 3.17 7.40
CA GLY A 208 -13.08 4.43 7.74
C GLY A 208 -14.46 4.25 8.40
N ARG A 209 -15.27 3.28 7.93
CA ARG A 209 -16.56 2.94 8.55
C ARG A 209 -16.35 2.46 9.99
N LEU A 210 -15.37 1.60 10.20
CA LEU A 210 -15.05 1.11 11.54
C LEU A 210 -14.46 2.21 12.42
N ALA A 211 -13.56 3.05 11.91
CA ALA A 211 -12.99 4.16 12.65
C ALA A 211 -14.08 5.15 13.11
N THR A 212 -15.02 5.50 12.24
CA THR A 212 -16.17 6.36 12.60
C THR A 212 -16.99 5.74 13.73
N ALA A 213 -17.26 4.44 13.69
CA ALA A 213 -17.97 3.73 14.75
C ALA A 213 -17.20 3.69 16.08
N LEU A 214 -15.88 3.82 16.04
CA LEU A 214 -15.01 3.93 17.21
C LEU A 214 -14.77 5.37 17.69
N GLY A 215 -15.45 6.36 17.07
CA GLY A 215 -15.34 7.78 17.42
C GLY A 215 -14.22 8.53 16.67
N ASP A 216 -13.60 7.92 15.67
CA ASP A 216 -12.51 8.51 14.87
C ASP A 216 -12.97 8.71 13.41
N ALA A 217 -13.64 9.80 13.13
CA ALA A 217 -14.05 10.13 11.76
C ALA A 217 -12.85 10.56 10.91
N VAL A 218 -12.66 9.92 9.76
CA VAL A 218 -11.62 10.26 8.78
C VAL A 218 -12.20 10.34 7.37
N PRO A 219 -11.70 11.23 6.49
CA PRO A 219 -12.22 11.41 5.13
C PRO A 219 -11.68 10.34 4.16
N LEU A 220 -11.83 9.06 4.53
CA LEU A 220 -11.38 7.93 3.72
C LEU A 220 -12.27 7.78 2.49
N GLN A 221 -11.67 7.74 1.31
CA GLN A 221 -12.34 7.53 0.04
C GLN A 221 -11.97 6.16 -0.55
N PRO A 222 -12.92 5.22 -0.67
CA PRO A 222 -12.69 3.98 -1.38
C PRO A 222 -12.52 4.25 -2.88
N ASN A 223 -11.52 3.63 -3.49
CA ASN A 223 -11.28 3.68 -4.93
C ASN A 223 -10.78 2.34 -5.45
N GLY A 224 -11.02 2.05 -6.73
CA GLY A 224 -10.52 0.86 -7.40
C GLY A 224 -9.26 1.17 -8.21
N SER A 225 -8.07 0.81 -7.72
CA SER A 225 -6.85 0.94 -8.52
C SER A 225 -6.87 -0.05 -9.69
N MET A 226 -6.87 0.49 -10.93
CA MET A 226 -6.96 -0.33 -12.14
C MET A 226 -5.60 -0.77 -12.64
N LEU A 227 -5.55 -2.00 -13.09
CA LEU A 227 -4.37 -2.64 -13.66
C LEU A 227 -4.73 -3.39 -14.96
N MET A 228 -3.76 -3.50 -15.86
CA MET A 228 -3.83 -4.38 -17.02
C MET A 228 -2.56 -5.19 -17.18
N VAL A 229 -2.67 -6.38 -17.72
CA VAL A 229 -1.53 -7.24 -18.08
C VAL A 229 -1.63 -7.66 -19.54
N THR A 230 -0.45 -7.71 -20.20
CA THR A 230 -0.36 -8.10 -21.62
C THR A 230 -0.12 -9.60 -21.79
N ALA A 231 -0.29 -10.10 -22.99
CA ALA A 231 0.34 -11.33 -23.45
C ALA A 231 1.89 -11.21 -23.33
N ARG A 232 2.58 -12.34 -23.39
CA ARG A 232 4.04 -12.38 -23.31
C ARG A 232 4.68 -11.65 -24.49
N MET A 233 5.71 -10.88 -24.18
CA MET A 233 6.56 -10.14 -25.13
C MET A 233 8.01 -10.52 -24.89
N ALA A 234 8.87 -10.31 -25.88
CA ALA A 234 10.32 -10.40 -25.68
C ALA A 234 10.76 -9.42 -24.57
N PRO A 235 11.81 -9.74 -23.79
CA PRO A 235 12.34 -8.81 -22.78
C PRO A 235 12.79 -7.50 -23.40
N PHE A 236 12.39 -6.36 -22.82
CA PHE A 236 12.77 -5.02 -23.28
C PHE A 236 12.93 -3.99 -22.15
N VAL A 237 12.47 -4.30 -20.94
CA VAL A 237 12.60 -3.42 -19.78
C VAL A 237 12.97 -4.23 -18.53
N GLY A 238 14.00 -3.81 -17.82
CA GLY A 238 14.48 -4.45 -16.59
C GLY A 238 13.88 -3.82 -15.33
N PRO A 239 14.11 -2.52 -15.08
CA PRO A 239 13.60 -1.84 -13.89
C PRO A 239 12.08 -1.61 -13.94
N VAL A 240 11.50 -1.29 -12.77
CA VAL A 240 10.15 -0.73 -12.70
C VAL A 240 10.20 0.71 -13.19
N VAL A 241 9.25 1.11 -14.05
CA VAL A 241 9.24 2.44 -14.64
C VAL A 241 7.97 3.22 -14.26
N GLY A 242 8.16 4.47 -13.87
CA GLY A 242 7.11 5.48 -13.74
C GLY A 242 7.43 6.70 -14.58
N SER A 243 6.50 7.63 -14.74
CA SER A 243 6.73 8.92 -15.40
C SER A 243 6.64 10.09 -14.40
N ALA A 244 7.43 11.12 -14.63
CA ALA A 244 7.40 12.34 -13.82
C ALA A 244 6.23 13.27 -14.19
N GLY A 245 5.69 13.14 -15.41
CA GLY A 245 4.63 14.01 -15.92
C GLY A 245 3.28 13.33 -16.09
N ARG A 246 3.24 12.02 -16.08
CA ARG A 246 2.03 11.23 -16.33
C ARG A 246 1.91 10.09 -15.33
N SER A 247 0.68 9.65 -15.08
CA SER A 247 0.44 8.45 -14.25
C SER A 247 0.89 7.19 -14.98
N LEU A 248 1.89 6.49 -14.43
CA LEU A 248 2.37 5.21 -14.94
C LEU A 248 3.02 4.39 -13.81
N SER A 249 2.67 3.11 -13.74
CA SER A 249 3.40 2.06 -13.06
C SER A 249 3.58 0.92 -14.06
N PHE A 250 4.81 0.67 -14.47
CA PHE A 250 5.13 -0.17 -15.60
C PHE A 250 6.27 -1.12 -15.26
N LYS A 251 6.08 -2.41 -15.57
CA LYS A 251 7.14 -3.41 -15.41
C LYS A 251 6.89 -4.61 -16.29
N GLN A 252 7.97 -5.28 -16.68
CA GLN A 252 7.92 -6.59 -17.33
C GLN A 252 8.34 -7.68 -16.36
N PHE A 253 7.57 -8.76 -16.31
CA PHE A 253 7.92 -9.94 -15.53
C PHE A 253 8.84 -10.88 -16.31
N PRO A 254 9.60 -11.75 -15.62
CA PRO A 254 10.50 -12.71 -16.29
C PRO A 254 9.81 -13.64 -17.30
N ASN A 255 8.49 -13.87 -17.13
CA ASN A 255 7.70 -14.64 -18.08
C ASN A 255 7.31 -13.86 -19.35
N GLY A 256 7.76 -12.62 -19.50
CA GLY A 256 7.49 -11.75 -20.63
C GLY A 256 6.20 -10.94 -20.56
N THR A 257 5.32 -11.17 -19.57
CA THR A 257 4.10 -10.33 -19.43
C THR A 257 4.44 -8.95 -18.91
N VAL A 258 3.72 -7.92 -19.38
CA VAL A 258 3.90 -6.54 -18.93
C VAL A 258 2.71 -6.13 -18.10
N LEU A 259 2.96 -5.63 -16.89
CA LEU A 259 1.96 -5.05 -16.02
C LEU A 259 1.96 -3.53 -16.16
N ILE A 260 0.77 -2.97 -16.39
CA ILE A 260 0.55 -1.53 -16.56
C ILE A 260 -0.50 -1.08 -15.56
N GLY A 261 -0.16 -0.09 -14.76
CA GLY A 261 -1.04 0.64 -13.86
C GLY A 261 -0.72 2.13 -13.90
N GLY A 262 -1.08 2.89 -12.90
CA GLY A 262 -0.73 4.31 -12.85
C GLY A 262 -1.83 5.19 -12.24
N GLY A 263 -2.53 4.69 -11.21
CA GLY A 263 -3.45 5.51 -10.44
C GLY A 263 -4.77 5.86 -11.12
N HIS A 264 -5.09 5.24 -12.27
CA HIS A 264 -6.43 5.34 -12.86
C HIS A 264 -7.41 4.53 -12.01
N ARG A 265 -8.59 5.12 -11.73
CA ARG A 265 -9.50 4.62 -10.71
C ARG A 265 -10.79 4.10 -11.32
N ALA A 266 -11.26 2.96 -10.82
CA ALA A 266 -12.58 2.39 -11.03
C ALA A 266 -13.55 2.87 -9.94
N ALA A 267 -14.84 2.91 -10.25
CA ALA A 267 -15.86 3.08 -9.23
C ALA A 267 -15.91 1.84 -8.33
N VAL A 268 -16.22 2.07 -7.04
CA VAL A 268 -16.24 1.04 -6.00
C VAL A 268 -17.57 1.04 -5.27
N ASP A 269 -18.12 -0.13 -5.07
CA ASP A 269 -19.21 -0.40 -4.14
C ASP A 269 -18.69 -1.29 -2.99
N LEU A 270 -18.62 -0.72 -1.78
CA LEU A 270 -18.14 -1.42 -0.60
C LEU A 270 -19.13 -2.47 -0.07
N ASP A 271 -20.42 -2.35 -0.39
CA ASP A 271 -21.46 -3.24 0.15
C ASP A 271 -21.53 -4.53 -0.67
N THR A 272 -21.30 -4.44 -1.97
CA THR A 272 -21.23 -5.60 -2.88
C THR A 272 -19.81 -6.10 -3.12
N ASN A 273 -18.78 -5.41 -2.61
CA ASN A 273 -17.35 -5.64 -2.95
C ASN A 273 -17.07 -5.51 -4.45
N GLY A 274 -17.91 -4.75 -5.15
CA GLY A 274 -17.88 -4.59 -6.61
C GLY A 274 -16.96 -3.45 -7.05
N THR A 275 -16.44 -3.58 -8.28
CA THR A 275 -15.72 -2.51 -8.97
C THR A 275 -16.18 -2.41 -10.43
N SER A 276 -16.35 -1.19 -10.93
CA SER A 276 -16.67 -0.91 -12.32
C SER A 276 -15.49 -0.24 -13.01
N LEU A 277 -14.86 -0.95 -13.96
CA LEU A 277 -13.67 -0.44 -14.66
C LEU A 277 -14.02 0.76 -15.54
N ALA A 278 -13.18 1.80 -15.49
CA ALA A 278 -13.25 2.97 -16.36
C ALA A 278 -12.35 2.75 -17.60
N LEU A 279 -12.95 2.39 -18.73
CA LEU A 279 -12.20 2.06 -19.96
C LEU A 279 -11.32 3.21 -20.45
N GLU A 280 -11.76 4.46 -20.30
CA GLU A 280 -10.94 5.64 -20.65
C GLU A 280 -9.65 5.72 -19.82
N GLY A 281 -9.70 5.37 -18.53
CA GLY A 281 -8.54 5.30 -17.67
C GLY A 281 -7.54 4.24 -18.14
N LEU A 282 -8.04 3.05 -18.50
CA LEU A 282 -7.21 1.99 -19.07
C LEU A 282 -6.60 2.40 -20.42
N ALA A 283 -7.37 3.07 -21.28
CA ALA A 283 -6.88 3.58 -22.55
C ALA A 283 -5.77 4.64 -22.36
N ARG A 284 -5.92 5.55 -21.38
CA ARG A 284 -4.86 6.52 -21.03
C ARG A 284 -3.60 5.83 -20.54
N ALA A 285 -3.72 4.82 -19.68
CA ALA A 285 -2.57 4.05 -19.20
C ALA A 285 -1.84 3.33 -20.35
N ALA A 286 -2.60 2.69 -21.25
CA ALA A 286 -2.06 2.05 -22.45
C ALA A 286 -1.34 3.05 -23.36
N ARG A 287 -1.94 4.23 -23.62
CA ARG A 287 -1.33 5.28 -24.43
C ARG A 287 -0.01 5.76 -23.80
N THR A 288 0.02 6.02 -22.50
CA THR A 288 1.25 6.41 -21.80
C THR A 288 2.35 5.35 -21.94
N ALA A 289 1.99 4.08 -21.83
CA ALA A 289 2.94 2.98 -22.02
C ALA A 289 3.47 2.90 -23.46
N ILE A 290 2.61 3.13 -24.47
CA ILE A 290 2.98 3.13 -25.89
C ILE A 290 3.86 4.34 -26.24
N ASP A 291 3.55 5.50 -25.69
CA ASP A 291 4.30 6.73 -25.96
C ASP A 291 5.72 6.63 -25.38
N LEU A 292 5.89 6.04 -24.20
CA LEU A 292 7.19 5.85 -23.57
C LEU A 292 7.96 4.63 -24.11
N PHE A 293 7.24 3.58 -24.50
CA PHE A 293 7.84 2.35 -25.06
C PHE A 293 7.14 1.99 -26.35
N PRO A 294 7.63 2.47 -27.52
CA PRO A 294 6.98 2.24 -28.83
C PRO A 294 6.76 0.75 -29.18
N VAL A 295 7.56 -0.16 -28.63
CA VAL A 295 7.39 -1.62 -28.77
C VAL A 295 6.03 -2.09 -28.23
N MET A 296 5.41 -1.35 -27.33
CA MET A 296 4.08 -1.65 -26.77
C MET A 296 2.92 -1.50 -27.78
N ARG A 297 3.15 -0.91 -28.96
CA ARG A 297 2.12 -0.81 -30.03
C ARG A 297 1.62 -2.17 -30.49
N THR A 298 2.43 -3.21 -30.37
CA THR A 298 2.09 -4.59 -30.74
C THR A 298 1.55 -5.42 -29.57
N ALA A 299 1.56 -4.84 -28.35
CA ALA A 299 1.13 -5.54 -27.16
C ALA A 299 -0.38 -5.84 -27.21
N ARG A 300 -0.76 -7.02 -26.70
CA ARG A 300 -2.15 -7.44 -26.56
C ARG A 300 -2.49 -7.54 -25.09
N ALA A 301 -3.41 -6.71 -24.59
CA ALA A 301 -3.94 -6.84 -23.25
C ALA A 301 -4.75 -8.14 -23.13
N VAL A 302 -4.49 -8.93 -22.10
CA VAL A 302 -5.18 -10.20 -21.84
C VAL A 302 -6.06 -10.17 -20.60
N ARG A 303 -5.83 -9.24 -19.68
CA ARG A 303 -6.65 -9.09 -18.48
C ARG A 303 -6.62 -7.66 -17.95
N PHE A 304 -7.78 -7.24 -17.45
CA PHE A 304 -7.98 -6.00 -16.69
C PHE A 304 -8.62 -6.34 -15.34
N TRP A 305 -8.23 -5.62 -14.30
CA TRP A 305 -8.87 -5.74 -12.99
C TRP A 305 -8.67 -4.47 -12.18
N SER A 306 -9.38 -4.38 -11.07
CA SER A 306 -9.09 -3.37 -10.05
C SER A 306 -9.15 -3.96 -8.64
N GLY A 307 -8.36 -3.38 -7.73
CA GLY A 307 -8.38 -3.70 -6.31
C GLY A 307 -9.04 -2.56 -5.53
N ILE A 308 -9.89 -2.91 -4.56
CA ILE A 308 -10.53 -1.93 -3.68
C ILE A 308 -9.51 -1.45 -2.64
N GLU A 309 -9.21 -0.16 -2.66
CA GLU A 309 -8.25 0.48 -1.76
C GLU A 309 -8.87 1.70 -1.07
N GLY A 310 -8.36 2.05 0.12
CA GLY A 310 -8.72 3.27 0.83
C GLY A 310 -7.70 4.37 0.60
N PHE A 311 -8.18 5.54 0.17
CA PHE A 311 -7.37 6.73 -0.08
C PHE A 311 -7.72 7.83 0.91
N LEU A 312 -6.71 8.52 1.40
CA LEU A 312 -6.84 9.71 2.22
C LEU A 312 -6.40 10.96 1.44
N PRO A 313 -6.96 12.15 1.75
CA PRO A 313 -6.72 13.35 0.95
C PRO A 313 -5.27 13.81 0.89
N ASP A 314 -4.51 13.54 1.97
CA ASP A 314 -3.08 13.85 2.06
C ASP A 314 -2.18 12.71 1.53
N GLY A 315 -2.78 11.59 1.12
CA GLY A 315 -2.06 10.40 0.64
C GLY A 315 -1.36 9.58 1.72
N LEU A 316 -1.35 10.03 2.99
CA LEU A 316 -0.72 9.33 4.10
C LEU A 316 -1.70 8.35 4.78
N PRO A 317 -1.24 7.18 5.25
CA PRO A 317 -2.10 6.26 6.00
C PRO A 317 -2.47 6.79 7.39
N VAL A 318 -3.50 6.21 8.00
CA VAL A 318 -3.71 6.28 9.45
C VAL A 318 -2.96 5.11 10.08
N ILE A 319 -2.08 5.40 11.05
CA ILE A 319 -1.34 4.40 11.85
C ILE A 319 -1.27 4.91 13.28
N GLY A 320 -1.73 4.11 14.25
CA GLY A 320 -1.59 4.44 15.66
C GLY A 320 -2.86 4.22 16.49
N PRO A 321 -2.88 4.69 17.74
CA PRO A 321 -4.01 4.53 18.64
C PRO A 321 -5.23 5.34 18.19
N SER A 322 -6.40 4.79 18.46
CA SER A 322 -7.68 5.51 18.42
C SER A 322 -7.68 6.66 19.41
N ARG A 323 -8.41 7.73 19.09
CA ARG A 323 -8.68 8.84 20.00
C ARG A 323 -10.07 8.73 20.61
N GLY A 324 -10.98 8.14 19.85
CA GLY A 324 -12.39 7.98 20.29
C GLY A 324 -12.63 6.76 21.17
N SER A 325 -11.73 5.75 21.16
CA SER A 325 -11.96 4.50 21.86
C SER A 325 -10.69 3.96 22.55
N PRO A 326 -10.81 3.49 23.81
CA PRO A 326 -9.67 2.96 24.56
C PRO A 326 -9.18 1.63 23.98
N SER A 327 -7.88 1.38 24.07
CA SER A 327 -7.25 0.12 23.64
C SER A 327 -7.63 -0.29 22.21
N ALA A 328 -7.91 0.68 21.35
CA ALA A 328 -8.14 0.48 19.92
C ALA A 328 -7.01 1.11 19.11
N PHE A 329 -6.65 0.46 18.00
CA PHE A 329 -5.58 0.90 17.11
C PHE A 329 -6.04 0.84 15.65
N HIS A 330 -5.48 1.68 14.81
CA HIS A 330 -5.78 1.79 13.39
C HIS A 330 -4.55 1.60 12.52
N ALA A 331 -4.71 0.91 11.39
CA ALA A 331 -3.77 0.94 10.27
C ALA A 331 -4.53 0.72 8.96
N PHE A 332 -4.95 1.80 8.32
CA PHE A 332 -5.72 1.76 7.08
C PHE A 332 -5.50 3.03 6.23
N GLY A 333 -6.07 3.09 5.02
CA GLY A 333 -6.02 4.27 4.17
C GLY A 333 -4.65 4.52 3.54
N PHE A 334 -3.98 3.48 3.09
CA PHE A 334 -2.58 3.54 2.60
C PHE A 334 -2.40 4.17 1.22
N SER A 335 -3.45 4.59 0.54
CA SER A 335 -3.36 5.35 -0.72
C SER A 335 -2.39 4.73 -1.75
N ALA A 336 -2.51 3.42 -2.00
CA ALA A 336 -1.65 2.58 -2.86
C ALA A 336 -0.22 2.29 -2.32
N HIS A 337 0.07 2.60 -1.05
CA HIS A 337 1.39 2.40 -0.44
C HIS A 337 1.47 1.18 0.50
N GLY A 338 0.34 0.59 0.87
CA GLY A 338 0.23 -0.43 1.92
C GLY A 338 0.98 -1.73 1.65
N PHE A 339 1.22 -2.10 0.41
CA PHE A 339 1.92 -3.35 0.12
C PHE A 339 3.38 -3.30 0.58
N GLN A 340 4.12 -2.27 0.16
CA GLN A 340 5.51 -2.10 0.56
C GLN A 340 5.65 -1.84 2.07
N LEU A 341 4.74 -1.05 2.67
CA LEU A 341 4.79 -0.70 4.09
C LEU A 341 4.27 -1.81 5.02
N GLY A 342 3.56 -2.82 4.49
CA GLY A 342 2.90 -3.85 5.27
C GLY A 342 3.76 -4.55 6.32
N PRO A 343 4.97 -5.02 5.98
CA PRO A 343 5.85 -5.68 6.94
C PRO A 343 6.18 -4.82 8.16
N ILE A 344 6.57 -3.56 7.94
CA ILE A 344 6.98 -2.66 9.03
C ILE A 344 5.78 -2.14 9.83
N VAL A 345 4.65 -1.85 9.20
CA VAL A 345 3.46 -1.36 9.91
C VAL A 345 2.93 -2.39 10.89
N GLY A 346 2.92 -3.68 10.52
CA GLY A 346 2.56 -4.75 11.46
C GLY A 346 3.48 -4.82 12.67
N GLN A 347 4.78 -4.61 12.47
CA GLN A 347 5.76 -4.54 13.55
C GLN A 347 5.48 -3.33 14.47
N LEU A 348 5.29 -2.13 13.91
CA LEU A 348 5.03 -0.91 14.67
C LEU A 348 3.74 -0.99 15.48
N LEU A 349 2.68 -1.61 14.94
CA LEU A 349 1.45 -1.86 15.70
C LEU A 349 1.69 -2.81 16.88
N ALA A 350 2.48 -3.87 16.68
CA ALA A 350 2.82 -4.78 17.76
C ALA A 350 3.65 -4.10 18.86
N GLU A 351 4.59 -3.23 18.49
CA GLU A 351 5.37 -2.40 19.42
C GLU A 351 4.46 -1.46 20.22
N LEU A 352 3.55 -0.73 19.53
CA LEU A 352 2.59 0.16 20.19
C LEU A 352 1.70 -0.57 21.21
N ILE A 353 1.24 -1.77 20.85
CA ILE A 353 0.35 -2.58 21.70
C ILE A 353 1.09 -3.18 22.89
N CYS A 354 2.31 -3.70 22.69
CA CYS A 354 3.05 -4.41 23.72
C CYS A 354 3.95 -3.49 24.56
N GLU A 355 4.50 -2.41 23.95
CA GLU A 355 5.55 -1.57 24.54
C GLU A 355 5.09 -0.12 24.75
N GLY A 356 3.89 0.23 24.24
CA GLY A 356 3.32 1.59 24.34
C GLY A 356 3.98 2.62 23.43
N ARG A 357 4.97 2.24 22.62
CA ARG A 357 5.70 3.15 21.72
C ARG A 357 6.11 2.42 20.44
N ALA A 358 6.17 3.17 19.35
CA ALA A 358 6.71 2.70 18.08
C ALA A 358 8.22 3.01 17.99
N SER A 359 8.98 2.15 17.33
CA SER A 359 10.42 2.34 17.08
C SER A 359 10.74 3.37 15.98
N LEU A 360 9.74 3.77 15.20
CA LEU A 360 9.85 4.76 14.12
C LEU A 360 8.83 5.88 14.34
N PRO A 361 9.08 7.10 13.79
CA PRO A 361 8.17 8.23 13.91
C PRO A 361 6.85 7.96 13.20
N ILE A 362 5.74 8.06 13.92
CA ILE A 362 4.37 7.82 13.39
C ILE A 362 3.44 9.01 13.61
N GLU A 363 3.93 10.12 14.11
CA GLU A 363 3.13 11.31 14.48
C GLU A 363 2.37 11.87 13.28
N ALA A 364 2.97 11.82 12.08
CA ALA A 364 2.34 12.26 10.84
C ALA A 364 1.15 11.39 10.40
N PHE A 365 0.99 10.20 10.99
CA PHE A 365 -0.04 9.22 10.61
C PHE A 365 -1.18 9.11 11.63
N ARG A 366 -1.23 10.00 12.59
CA ARG A 366 -2.27 10.02 13.63
C ARG A 366 -3.66 10.16 13.01
N VAL A 367 -4.65 9.53 13.64
CA VAL A 367 -6.05 9.56 13.18
C VAL A 367 -6.67 10.95 13.28
N ASP A 368 -6.28 11.74 14.29
CA ASP A 368 -6.80 13.08 14.60
C ASP A 368 -6.18 14.23 13.78
N ARG A 369 -5.28 13.95 12.83
CA ARG A 369 -4.62 14.97 12.00
C ARG A 369 -5.56 15.71 11.05
N PHE A 370 -6.75 15.17 10.80
CA PHE A 370 -7.73 15.81 9.90
C PHE A 370 -8.62 16.85 10.61
N GLY A 371 -8.57 16.93 11.95
CA GLY A 371 -9.43 17.82 12.72
C GLY A 371 -10.91 17.43 12.65
N GLU A 372 -11.80 18.28 13.17
CA GLU A 372 -13.21 18.15 12.89
C GLU A 372 -13.47 18.39 11.40
N ALA A 373 -14.26 17.58 10.74
CA ALA A 373 -14.45 17.50 9.27
C ALA A 373 -14.81 18.83 8.56
N SER A 374 -15.11 19.88 9.31
CA SER A 374 -15.53 21.21 8.83
C SER A 374 -14.44 22.04 8.12
N THR A 375 -13.15 21.74 8.30
CA THR A 375 -12.07 22.58 7.73
C THR A 375 -11.50 22.06 6.41
N TYR A 376 -11.90 20.87 5.96
CA TYR A 376 -11.32 20.23 4.79
C TYR A 376 -11.87 20.75 3.46
N GLU A 377 -13.14 21.11 3.38
CA GLU A 377 -13.73 21.69 2.16
C GLU A 377 -13.11 23.06 1.81
N THR A 378 -12.73 23.84 2.82
CA THR A 378 -12.13 25.16 2.63
C THR A 378 -10.69 25.10 2.07
N ARG A 379 -9.93 24.02 2.35
CA ARG A 379 -8.56 23.85 1.82
C ARG A 379 -8.52 23.32 0.39
N ARG A 380 -9.60 22.69 -0.09
CA ARG A 380 -9.70 22.23 -1.49
C ARG A 380 -9.81 23.37 -2.49
N ALA A 381 -10.31 24.53 -2.05
CA ALA A 381 -10.47 25.72 -2.87
C ALA A 381 -9.16 26.50 -3.09
N THR A 382 -8.07 26.20 -2.38
CA THR A 382 -6.80 26.94 -2.42
C THR A 382 -5.64 26.17 -3.04
N VAL A 383 -5.85 24.93 -3.50
CA VAL A 383 -4.80 24.17 -4.24
C VAL A 383 -4.96 24.43 -5.73
N PRO A 384 -3.97 25.02 -6.42
CA PRO A 384 -4.03 25.23 -7.84
C PRO A 384 -4.21 23.90 -8.60
N PRO A 385 -4.98 23.87 -9.71
CA PRO A 385 -5.12 22.68 -10.52
C PRO A 385 -3.76 22.33 -11.14
N GLY A 386 -3.13 21.25 -10.68
CA GLY A 386 -1.83 20.77 -11.17
C GLY A 386 -1.00 19.97 -10.16
N MET A 387 -1.32 20.01 -8.88
CA MET A 387 -0.54 19.29 -7.85
C MET A 387 -1.17 17.97 -7.34
N SER A 388 -2.32 17.57 -7.85
CA SER A 388 -2.99 16.30 -7.47
C SER A 388 -2.48 15.05 -8.20
N GLY A 389 -1.38 15.13 -8.94
CA GLY A 389 -0.81 14.05 -9.75
C GLY A 389 0.37 13.30 -9.15
N ALA A 390 0.73 13.53 -7.89
CA ALA A 390 1.97 12.98 -7.31
C ALA A 390 1.79 11.74 -6.44
N ALA A 391 0.61 11.12 -6.42
CA ALA A 391 0.36 9.89 -5.67
C ALA A 391 -0.04 8.74 -6.60
N ALA A 392 0.93 8.21 -7.35
CA ALA A 392 0.87 6.87 -7.97
C ALA A 392 2.30 6.35 -8.19
#